data_2034ae80d7db9d8c6bf1bee39e0d9152
#
_entry.id   2034ae80d7db9d8c6bf1bee39e0d9152
#
_cell.length_a   1.000
_cell.length_b   1.000
_cell.length_c   1.000
_cell.angle_alpha   90.00
_cell.angle_beta   90.00
_cell.angle_gamma   90.00
#
_symmetry.space_group_name_H-M   'P 1'
#
loop_
_entity.id
_entity.type
_entity.pdbx_description
1 polymer ?
#
loop_
_entity_poly.entity_id
_entity_poly.type
_entity_poly.pdbx_seq_one_letter_code
_entity_poly.pdbx_strand_id
1 'polypeptide(L)'
;MKIERQVWGKTSCGKEIMLYTLSNNNGIEVKLSDIGAGIVSILAPDRNGKMDDIVLGYPNALDYLGDGPCAGKVPGRFANRINHGKFSIDGNDYQLEINTGDGHHHLHGGNIGFANQKWASRIEGESVVFTYLSADGEAGYPGEVLAKVRYTLNDDNELNIRLGAVTTAPTIVNMTNHTYFNLKGEGNGTILDHKLRLNASRFLPATEELITTGEMASVNNTPMDFTEGKLIGQDIQSDFPDLINGKGYDSCWVINDLCKDKLNLAAELSYDGNGRMVQLYTTQPGVQVYTGNWLSGCPKGKSGRDYNDYDGVALECQALPDSPNKPNFPNTFLRPGEEYKEIIIFKFSTF
;
A
#
# COMPACT_ATOMS: atom_id res chain seq x y z
N MET A 1 -19.18 16.66 -3.63
CA MET A 1 -17.78 16.54 -3.14
C MET A 1 -17.06 17.87 -3.24
N LYS A 2 -16.14 18.21 -2.31
CA LYS A 2 -15.31 19.42 -2.30
C LYS A 2 -13.83 19.03 -2.35
N ILE A 3 -13.01 19.77 -3.11
CA ILE A 3 -11.55 19.61 -3.11
C ILE A 3 -10.92 20.96 -2.77
N GLU A 4 -10.07 20.97 -1.76
CA GLU A 4 -9.24 22.12 -1.39
C GLU A 4 -7.76 21.80 -1.63
N ARG A 5 -6.94 22.81 -1.87
CA ARG A 5 -5.50 22.70 -2.10
C ARG A 5 -4.76 23.78 -1.31
N GLN A 6 -3.67 23.39 -0.66
CA GLN A 6 -2.78 24.32 0.04
C GLN A 6 -1.32 23.90 -0.11
N VAL A 7 -0.42 24.86 0.07
CA VAL A 7 1.01 24.57 0.26
C VAL A 7 1.18 24.01 1.66
N TRP A 8 1.79 22.82 1.78
CA TRP A 8 2.02 22.13 3.05
C TRP A 8 3.47 22.24 3.53
N GLY A 9 4.40 22.44 2.60
CA GLY A 9 5.82 22.55 2.91
C GLY A 9 6.63 22.86 1.66
N LYS A 10 7.95 22.79 1.80
CA LYS A 10 8.89 22.93 0.69
C LYS A 10 9.98 21.87 0.78
N THR A 11 10.40 21.36 -0.36
CA THR A 11 11.58 20.50 -0.46
C THR A 11 12.86 21.28 -0.14
N SER A 12 13.98 20.58 0.07
CA SER A 12 15.29 21.20 0.29
C SER A 12 15.74 22.14 -0.87
N CYS A 13 15.27 21.89 -2.10
CA CYS A 13 15.51 22.76 -3.26
C CYS A 13 14.44 23.86 -3.45
N GLY A 14 13.55 24.07 -2.47
CA GLY A 14 12.56 25.14 -2.46
C GLY A 14 11.28 24.88 -3.26
N LYS A 15 11.09 23.69 -3.84
CA LYS A 15 9.84 23.32 -4.53
C LYS A 15 8.71 23.16 -3.51
N GLU A 16 7.54 23.76 -3.76
CA GLU A 16 6.37 23.63 -2.90
C GLU A 16 5.84 22.20 -2.89
N ILE A 17 5.50 21.70 -1.72
CA ILE A 17 4.81 20.42 -1.48
C ILE A 17 3.35 20.74 -1.26
N MET A 18 2.47 20.08 -2.02
CA MET A 18 1.03 20.36 -1.99
C MET A 18 0.31 19.35 -1.11
N LEU A 19 -0.69 19.84 -0.37
CA LEU A 19 -1.69 19.04 0.33
C LEU A 19 -3.06 19.31 -0.28
N TYR A 20 -3.78 18.24 -0.61
CA TYR A 20 -5.15 18.28 -1.10
C TYR A 20 -6.07 17.68 -0.05
N THR A 21 -7.22 18.30 0.17
CA THR A 21 -8.28 17.79 1.05
C THR A 21 -9.51 17.50 0.21
N LEU A 22 -9.93 16.24 0.17
CA LEU A 22 -11.17 15.78 -0.47
C LEU A 22 -12.20 15.55 0.64
N SER A 23 -13.39 16.15 0.50
CA SER A 23 -14.48 15.95 1.48
C SER A 23 -15.76 15.56 0.75
N ASN A 24 -16.44 14.51 1.21
CA ASN A 24 -17.76 14.11 0.71
C ASN A 24 -18.90 14.70 1.54
N ASN A 25 -20.14 14.49 1.11
CA ASN A 25 -21.33 15.00 1.79
C ASN A 25 -21.66 14.26 3.11
N ASN A 26 -21.00 13.14 3.37
CA ASN A 26 -21.17 12.33 4.59
C ASN A 26 -20.11 12.65 5.67
N GLY A 27 -19.25 13.66 5.44
CA GLY A 27 -18.25 14.14 6.39
C GLY A 27 -16.93 13.37 6.37
N ILE A 28 -16.75 12.39 5.47
CA ILE A 28 -15.42 11.77 5.28
C ILE A 28 -14.49 12.78 4.64
N GLU A 29 -13.28 12.90 5.19
CA GLU A 29 -12.24 13.77 4.67
C GLU A 29 -10.97 12.95 4.42
N VAL A 30 -10.36 13.12 3.24
CA VAL A 30 -9.09 12.49 2.86
C VAL A 30 -8.09 13.56 2.52
N LYS A 31 -6.91 13.52 3.13
CA LYS A 31 -5.78 14.40 2.79
C LYS A 31 -4.74 13.62 1.98
N LEU A 32 -4.32 14.23 0.88
CA LEU A 32 -3.36 13.67 -0.07
C LEU A 32 -2.18 14.61 -0.25
N SER A 33 -0.97 14.05 -0.31
CA SER A 33 0.26 14.79 -0.60
C SER A 33 0.85 14.42 -1.95
N ASP A 34 1.53 15.36 -2.59
CA ASP A 34 2.31 15.11 -3.80
C ASP A 34 3.71 14.49 -3.51
N ILE A 35 4.04 14.22 -2.26
CA ILE A 35 5.13 13.30 -1.92
C ILE A 35 4.60 11.87 -2.02
N GLY A 36 5.18 11.08 -2.92
CA GLY A 36 4.81 9.70 -3.16
C GLY A 36 3.34 9.47 -3.58
N ALA A 37 2.65 10.52 -4.07
CA ALA A 37 1.21 10.51 -4.33
C ALA A 37 0.42 9.95 -3.13
N GLY A 38 0.81 10.32 -1.91
CA GLY A 38 0.45 9.62 -0.68
C GLY A 38 -0.83 10.11 0.00
N ILE A 39 -1.47 9.20 0.75
CA ILE A 39 -2.54 9.49 1.70
C ILE A 39 -1.89 9.92 3.01
N VAL A 40 -2.29 11.10 3.51
CA VAL A 40 -1.76 11.68 4.76
C VAL A 40 -2.72 11.47 5.92
N SER A 41 -4.03 11.51 5.65
CA SER A 41 -5.09 11.47 6.66
C SER A 41 -6.38 10.93 6.06
N ILE A 42 -7.14 10.19 6.83
CA ILE A 42 -8.52 9.78 6.53
C ILE A 42 -9.36 9.98 7.79
N LEU A 43 -10.19 11.03 7.79
CA LEU A 43 -11.16 11.22 8.85
C LEU A 43 -12.43 10.43 8.54
N ALA A 44 -12.80 9.51 9.41
CA ALA A 44 -14.00 8.70 9.27
C ALA A 44 -14.79 8.63 10.60
N PRO A 45 -16.14 8.62 10.53
CA PRO A 45 -16.99 8.56 11.73
C PRO A 45 -16.95 7.16 12.36
N ASP A 46 -17.16 7.11 13.67
CA ASP A 46 -17.54 5.89 14.36
C ASP A 46 -19.09 5.72 14.34
N ARG A 47 -19.61 4.65 14.98
CA ARG A 47 -21.06 4.37 15.07
C ARG A 47 -21.87 5.49 15.78
N ASN A 48 -21.21 6.37 16.52
CA ASN A 48 -21.80 7.51 17.21
C ASN A 48 -21.60 8.83 16.46
N GLY A 49 -20.96 8.79 15.27
CA GLY A 49 -20.65 9.96 14.46
C GLY A 49 -19.38 10.71 14.89
N LYS A 50 -18.60 10.18 15.85
CA LYS A 50 -17.33 10.80 16.23
C LYS A 50 -16.30 10.58 15.14
N MET A 51 -15.77 11.68 14.59
CA MET A 51 -14.72 11.66 13.58
C MET A 51 -13.36 11.46 14.23
N ASP A 52 -12.55 10.55 13.67
CA ASP A 52 -11.12 10.38 13.99
C ASP A 52 -10.31 10.10 12.72
N ASP A 53 -9.03 10.43 12.77
CA ASP A 53 -8.08 10.04 11.74
C ASP A 53 -7.71 8.57 11.91
N ILE A 54 -8.08 7.75 10.95
CA ILE A 54 -7.94 6.27 11.04
C ILE A 54 -6.69 5.72 10.36
N VAL A 55 -5.74 6.57 9.97
CA VAL A 55 -4.50 6.14 9.32
C VAL A 55 -3.28 6.75 9.98
N LEU A 56 -2.18 6.02 9.98
CA LEU A 56 -0.89 6.53 10.44
C LEU A 56 -0.32 7.54 9.43
N GLY A 57 0.53 8.44 9.92
CA GLY A 57 1.21 9.43 9.10
C GLY A 57 1.93 10.46 9.98
N TYR A 58 2.47 11.49 9.37
CA TYR A 58 3.33 12.46 10.03
C TYR A 58 2.76 13.87 9.93
N PRO A 59 3.11 14.79 10.87
CA PRO A 59 2.60 16.14 10.86
C PRO A 59 3.22 17.02 9.77
N ASN A 60 4.46 16.72 9.34
CA ASN A 60 5.20 17.54 8.40
C ASN A 60 5.43 16.83 7.07
N ALA A 61 5.38 17.58 5.97
CA ALA A 61 5.57 17.05 4.63
C ALA A 61 6.93 16.36 4.42
N LEU A 62 8.00 16.87 5.04
CA LEU A 62 9.35 16.34 4.88
C LEU A 62 9.57 15.03 5.62
N ASP A 63 8.77 14.73 6.65
CA ASP A 63 8.86 13.47 7.40
C ASP A 63 8.46 12.25 6.54
N TYR A 64 7.77 12.49 5.40
CA TYR A 64 7.43 11.44 4.43
C TYR A 64 8.57 11.08 3.47
N LEU A 65 9.63 11.90 3.39
CA LEU A 65 10.78 11.61 2.52
C LEU A 65 11.74 10.66 3.22
N GLY A 66 11.85 9.42 2.71
CA GLY A 66 12.73 8.41 3.27
C GLY A 66 12.30 7.88 4.65
N ASP A 67 11.01 7.90 4.93
CA ASP A 67 10.40 7.50 6.21
C ASP A 67 10.45 5.98 6.50
N GLY A 68 11.20 5.19 5.81
CA GLY A 68 11.27 3.74 6.02
C GLY A 68 9.92 2.99 5.87
N PRO A 69 8.89 3.29 6.71
CA PRO A 69 7.58 2.64 6.61
C PRO A 69 6.82 2.87 5.31
N CYS A 70 7.18 3.84 4.47
CA CYS A 70 6.43 4.19 3.26
C CYS A 70 4.98 4.65 3.53
N ALA A 71 4.73 5.28 4.69
CA ALA A 71 3.41 5.56 5.23
C ALA A 71 2.49 6.30 4.25
N GLY A 72 1.37 5.66 3.85
CA GLY A 72 0.34 6.19 2.96
C GLY A 72 0.74 6.36 1.50
N LYS A 73 2.02 6.18 1.15
CA LYS A 73 2.57 6.46 -0.18
C LYS A 73 2.27 5.35 -1.20
N VAL A 74 2.57 5.63 -2.46
CA VAL A 74 2.45 4.68 -3.57
C VAL A 74 3.85 4.15 -3.93
N PRO A 75 4.24 2.94 -3.48
CA PRO A 75 5.48 2.31 -3.93
C PRO A 75 5.40 1.92 -5.41
N GLY A 76 6.53 1.94 -6.06
CA GLY A 76 6.75 1.66 -7.48
C GLY A 76 8.20 2.04 -7.86
N ARG A 77 8.72 1.57 -9.03
CA ARG A 77 7.96 0.89 -10.10
C ARG A 77 7.37 -0.45 -9.67
N PHE A 78 8.07 -1.19 -8.79
CA PHE A 78 7.62 -2.49 -8.34
C PHE A 78 7.47 -2.48 -6.82
N ALA A 79 6.22 -2.57 -6.36
CA ALA A 79 5.87 -2.71 -4.95
C ALA A 79 6.28 -4.10 -4.45
N ASN A 80 6.67 -4.18 -3.17
CA ASN A 80 7.19 -5.37 -2.52
C ASN A 80 8.58 -5.79 -3.06
N ARG A 81 9.06 -7.00 -2.70
CA ARG A 81 10.43 -7.46 -2.95
C ARG A 81 10.63 -8.07 -4.33
N ILE A 82 11.83 -7.87 -4.88
CA ILE A 82 12.39 -8.64 -6.01
C ILE A 82 13.66 -9.31 -5.51
N ASN A 83 13.71 -10.62 -5.63
CA ASN A 83 14.81 -11.46 -5.16
C ASN A 83 16.15 -11.05 -5.75
N HIS A 84 17.13 -10.71 -4.89
CA HIS A 84 18.45 -10.18 -5.26
C HIS A 84 18.42 -8.98 -6.23
N GLY A 85 17.26 -8.30 -6.35
CA GLY A 85 17.04 -7.23 -7.31
C GLY A 85 17.20 -7.67 -8.77
N LYS A 86 17.05 -8.95 -9.09
CA LYS A 86 17.30 -9.50 -10.42
C LYS A 86 16.01 -9.95 -11.09
N PHE A 87 15.90 -9.68 -12.37
CA PHE A 87 14.86 -10.24 -13.24
C PHE A 87 15.31 -10.21 -14.69
N SER A 88 14.61 -10.95 -15.55
CA SER A 88 14.90 -11.00 -16.99
C SER A 88 13.68 -10.65 -17.80
N ILE A 89 13.84 -9.90 -18.90
CA ILE A 89 12.81 -9.63 -19.91
C ILE A 89 13.39 -9.96 -21.27
N ASP A 90 12.73 -10.84 -22.03
CA ASP A 90 13.09 -11.20 -23.41
C ASP A 90 14.56 -11.62 -23.55
N GLY A 91 15.10 -12.32 -22.53
CA GLY A 91 16.48 -12.81 -22.51
C GLY A 91 17.53 -11.76 -22.09
N ASN A 92 17.12 -10.55 -21.71
CA ASN A 92 18.00 -9.54 -21.15
C ASN A 92 17.86 -9.54 -19.62
N ASP A 93 18.99 -9.63 -18.92
CA ASP A 93 19.06 -9.60 -17.47
C ASP A 93 19.18 -8.16 -16.96
N TYR A 94 18.46 -7.85 -15.88
CA TYR A 94 18.47 -6.55 -15.23
C TYR A 94 18.85 -6.70 -13.76
N GLN A 95 19.62 -5.73 -13.26
CA GLN A 95 19.98 -5.60 -11.85
C GLN A 95 19.41 -4.31 -11.31
N LEU A 96 18.50 -4.42 -10.35
CA LEU A 96 17.94 -3.30 -9.61
C LEU A 96 18.83 -2.91 -8.44
N GLU A 97 18.65 -1.69 -7.95
CA GLU A 97 19.21 -1.22 -6.69
C GLU A 97 18.85 -2.17 -5.54
N ILE A 98 19.82 -2.51 -4.70
CA ILE A 98 19.60 -3.27 -3.46
C ILE A 98 19.38 -2.28 -2.34
N ASN A 99 18.25 -2.39 -1.65
CA ASN A 99 17.85 -1.41 -0.62
C ASN A 99 17.16 -2.02 0.60
N THR A 100 17.10 -3.35 0.75
CA THR A 100 16.69 -3.99 2.00
C THR A 100 17.79 -3.86 3.06
N GLY A 101 17.38 -3.86 4.34
CA GLY A 101 18.32 -3.69 5.45
C GLY A 101 19.36 -4.79 5.60
N ASP A 102 19.08 -5.99 5.05
CA ASP A 102 20.02 -7.12 4.96
C ASP A 102 21.02 -6.97 3.79
N GLY A 103 20.79 -6.02 2.88
CA GLY A 103 21.64 -5.77 1.72
C GLY A 103 21.49 -6.79 0.59
N HIS A 104 20.40 -7.57 0.56
CA HIS A 104 20.25 -8.69 -0.39
C HIS A 104 19.23 -8.44 -1.49
N HIS A 105 18.17 -7.65 -1.23
CA HIS A 105 17.01 -7.57 -2.11
C HIS A 105 16.67 -6.16 -2.53
N HIS A 106 15.82 -6.05 -3.54
CA HIS A 106 15.17 -4.81 -3.93
C HIS A 106 13.77 -4.75 -3.31
N LEU A 107 13.38 -3.59 -2.81
CA LEU A 107 12.10 -3.36 -2.14
C LEU A 107 11.47 -2.04 -2.59
N HIS A 108 10.17 -2.06 -2.89
CA HIS A 108 9.32 -0.89 -3.13
C HIS A 108 9.82 0.11 -4.19
N GLY A 109 10.59 -0.37 -5.17
CA GLY A 109 11.10 0.48 -6.25
C GLY A 109 12.44 1.16 -5.96
N GLY A 110 13.10 0.81 -4.83
CA GLY A 110 14.41 1.35 -4.45
C GLY A 110 14.34 2.65 -3.64
N ASN A 111 15.51 3.16 -3.24
CA ASN A 111 15.62 4.37 -2.41
C ASN A 111 15.08 5.63 -3.12
N ILE A 112 15.17 5.66 -4.44
CA ILE A 112 14.67 6.75 -5.30
C ILE A 112 13.36 6.40 -6.00
N GLY A 113 12.67 5.34 -5.54
CA GLY A 113 11.39 4.89 -6.09
C GLY A 113 10.24 5.90 -5.91
N PHE A 114 9.11 5.58 -6.50
CA PHE A 114 7.90 6.44 -6.59
C PHE A 114 7.47 7.03 -5.24
N ALA A 115 7.57 6.26 -4.17
CA ALA A 115 7.21 6.68 -2.82
C ALA A 115 8.05 7.86 -2.28
N ASN A 116 9.29 8.00 -2.74
CA ASN A 116 10.23 9.02 -2.28
C ASN A 116 10.35 10.20 -3.25
N GLN A 117 9.47 10.28 -4.25
CA GLN A 117 9.45 11.35 -5.24
C GLN A 117 8.36 12.37 -4.96
N LYS A 118 8.66 13.62 -5.37
CA LYS A 118 7.63 14.64 -5.49
C LYS A 118 6.97 14.54 -6.87
N TRP A 119 5.69 14.19 -6.89
CA TRP A 119 4.90 14.04 -8.11
C TRP A 119 4.37 15.39 -8.58
N ALA A 120 4.17 15.55 -9.88
CA ALA A 120 3.33 16.62 -10.41
C ALA A 120 1.87 16.33 -10.04
N SER A 121 1.13 17.37 -9.62
CA SER A 121 -0.22 17.18 -9.10
C SER A 121 -1.18 18.23 -9.60
N ARG A 122 -2.46 17.86 -9.85
CA ARG A 122 -3.52 18.76 -10.28
C ARG A 122 -4.90 18.24 -9.89
N ILE A 123 -5.88 19.13 -9.88
CA ILE A 123 -7.29 18.79 -9.76
C ILE A 123 -7.85 18.58 -11.17
N GLU A 124 -8.54 17.47 -11.41
CA GLU A 124 -9.28 17.15 -12.64
C GLU A 124 -10.73 16.74 -12.32
N GLY A 125 -11.67 17.66 -12.48
CA GLY A 125 -13.07 17.47 -12.08
C GLY A 125 -13.16 17.17 -10.57
N GLU A 126 -13.73 16.04 -10.21
CA GLU A 126 -13.86 15.58 -8.83
C GLU A 126 -12.70 14.66 -8.37
N SER A 127 -11.52 14.83 -8.94
CA SER A 127 -10.36 13.97 -8.64
C SER A 127 -9.10 14.80 -8.42
N VAL A 128 -8.18 14.27 -7.62
CA VAL A 128 -6.79 14.71 -7.58
C VAL A 128 -5.96 13.70 -8.38
N VAL A 129 -5.16 14.22 -9.29
CA VAL A 129 -4.31 13.42 -10.18
C VAL A 129 -2.86 13.74 -9.93
N PHE A 130 -2.08 12.71 -9.69
CA PHE A 130 -0.63 12.74 -9.55
C PHE A 130 0.00 12.06 -10.76
N THR A 131 1.10 12.63 -11.27
CA THR A 131 1.88 12.05 -12.35
C THR A 131 3.37 12.13 -12.04
N TYR A 132 4.10 11.07 -12.35
CA TYR A 132 5.54 11.00 -12.20
C TYR A 132 6.16 10.36 -13.45
N LEU A 133 7.20 11.01 -13.99
CA LEU A 133 7.99 10.50 -15.10
C LEU A 133 9.26 9.87 -14.52
N SER A 134 9.29 8.55 -14.47
CA SER A 134 10.43 7.77 -14.03
C SER A 134 11.33 7.50 -15.22
N ALA A 135 12.57 8.00 -15.16
CA ALA A 135 13.53 7.92 -16.28
C ALA A 135 13.94 6.48 -16.58
N ASP A 136 14.38 6.23 -17.81
CA ASP A 136 15.07 4.97 -18.16
C ASP A 136 16.30 4.78 -17.27
N GLY A 137 16.43 3.58 -16.68
CA GLY A 137 17.52 3.25 -15.76
C GLY A 137 17.32 3.69 -14.31
N GLU A 138 16.21 4.36 -13.96
CA GLU A 138 15.90 4.72 -12.56
C GLU A 138 15.84 3.48 -11.68
N ALA A 139 16.63 3.45 -10.59
CA ALA A 139 16.83 2.30 -9.70
C ALA A 139 17.21 0.98 -10.42
N GLY A 140 17.67 1.04 -11.68
CA GLY A 140 18.03 -0.11 -12.51
C GLY A 140 16.91 -0.62 -13.42
N TYR A 141 15.73 -0.03 -13.40
CA TYR A 141 14.60 -0.44 -14.25
C TYR A 141 14.75 0.05 -15.69
N PRO A 142 14.51 -0.81 -16.70
CA PRO A 142 14.55 -0.39 -18.11
C PRO A 142 13.30 0.41 -18.50
N GLY A 143 13.48 1.29 -19.49
CA GLY A 143 12.45 2.11 -20.09
C GLY A 143 12.03 3.31 -19.24
N GLU A 144 11.63 4.37 -19.90
CA GLU A 144 10.98 5.50 -19.24
C GLU A 144 9.51 5.12 -18.96
N VAL A 145 9.03 5.42 -17.74
CA VAL A 145 7.64 5.13 -17.33
C VAL A 145 6.95 6.42 -16.90
N LEU A 146 5.84 6.74 -17.56
CA LEU A 146 4.90 7.76 -17.06
C LEU A 146 3.87 7.07 -16.16
N ALA A 147 4.02 7.25 -14.85
CA ALA A 147 3.08 6.75 -13.84
C ALA A 147 2.01 7.79 -13.51
N LYS A 148 0.80 7.33 -13.22
CA LYS A 148 -0.35 8.15 -12.87
C LYS A 148 -1.13 7.54 -11.73
N VAL A 149 -1.48 8.36 -10.73
CA VAL A 149 -2.38 7.98 -9.64
C VAL A 149 -3.52 8.98 -9.60
N ARG A 150 -4.77 8.49 -9.59
CA ARG A 150 -5.98 9.30 -9.48
C ARG A 150 -6.76 8.91 -8.25
N TYR A 151 -7.06 9.88 -7.41
CA TYR A 151 -7.91 9.71 -6.23
C TYR A 151 -9.25 10.41 -6.44
N THR A 152 -10.33 9.71 -6.11
CA THR A 152 -11.69 10.25 -6.13
C THR A 152 -12.44 9.73 -4.89
N LEU A 153 -13.02 10.64 -4.11
CA LEU A 153 -13.88 10.29 -2.97
C LEU A 153 -15.33 10.52 -3.39
N ASN A 154 -16.20 9.52 -3.24
CA ASN A 154 -17.63 9.64 -3.56
C ASN A 154 -18.53 9.71 -2.32
N ASP A 155 -19.84 9.93 -2.54
CA ASP A 155 -20.83 9.98 -1.48
C ASP A 155 -21.30 8.59 -1.00
N ASP A 156 -20.81 7.50 -1.62
CA ASP A 156 -20.95 6.13 -1.12
C ASP A 156 -19.84 5.77 -0.12
N ASN A 157 -19.07 6.79 0.32
CA ASN A 157 -17.93 6.67 1.24
C ASN A 157 -16.78 5.81 0.68
N GLU A 158 -16.56 5.87 -0.62
CA GLU A 158 -15.51 5.13 -1.29
C GLU A 158 -14.39 6.07 -1.75
N LEU A 159 -13.18 5.83 -1.28
CA LEU A 159 -11.96 6.40 -1.85
C LEU A 159 -11.47 5.49 -2.97
N ASN A 160 -11.68 5.91 -4.19
CA ASN A 160 -11.24 5.20 -5.40
C ASN A 160 -9.83 5.64 -5.77
N ILE A 161 -8.91 4.70 -5.86
CA ILE A 161 -7.50 4.88 -6.22
C ILE A 161 -7.29 4.16 -7.55
N ARG A 162 -7.04 4.92 -8.62
CA ARG A 162 -6.71 4.35 -9.94
C ARG A 162 -5.24 4.53 -10.21
N LEU A 163 -4.57 3.41 -10.42
CA LEU A 163 -3.15 3.31 -10.74
C LEU A 163 -2.99 3.05 -12.22
N GLY A 164 -2.15 3.83 -12.89
CA GLY A 164 -1.91 3.69 -14.32
C GLY A 164 -0.45 3.94 -14.65
N ALA A 165 0.05 3.28 -15.72
CA ALA A 165 1.38 3.55 -16.25
C ALA A 165 1.47 3.18 -17.73
N VAL A 166 2.35 3.89 -18.47
CA VAL A 166 2.79 3.56 -19.82
C VAL A 166 4.31 3.61 -19.89
N THR A 167 4.91 2.88 -20.82
CA THR A 167 6.37 2.77 -20.93
C THR A 167 6.87 2.97 -22.35
N THR A 168 8.14 3.38 -22.48
CA THR A 168 8.84 3.50 -23.77
C THR A 168 9.60 2.24 -24.16
N ALA A 169 9.88 1.33 -23.21
CA ALA A 169 10.53 0.04 -23.44
C ALA A 169 9.93 -1.03 -22.52
N PRO A 170 10.12 -2.35 -22.83
CA PRO A 170 9.65 -3.41 -21.94
C PRO A 170 10.22 -3.24 -20.52
N THR A 171 9.35 -3.28 -19.51
CA THR A 171 9.70 -3.11 -18.09
C THR A 171 8.74 -3.92 -17.21
N ILE A 172 8.90 -3.82 -15.90
CA ILE A 172 7.96 -4.39 -14.91
C ILE A 172 7.29 -3.26 -14.14
N VAL A 173 5.99 -3.41 -13.86
CA VAL A 173 5.22 -2.45 -13.07
C VAL A 173 4.31 -3.19 -12.09
N ASN A 174 4.39 -2.80 -10.85
CA ASN A 174 3.48 -3.18 -9.77
C ASN A 174 3.36 -1.98 -8.83
N MET A 175 2.19 -1.36 -8.77
CA MET A 175 1.93 -0.22 -7.89
C MET A 175 0.86 -0.58 -6.87
N THR A 176 0.98 -0.07 -5.66
CA THR A 176 -0.04 -0.22 -4.61
C THR A 176 -0.15 1.08 -3.79
N ASN A 177 -0.95 1.07 -2.73
CA ASN A 177 -0.98 2.14 -1.74
C ASN A 177 -0.65 1.55 -0.36
N HIS A 178 0.31 2.14 0.34
CA HIS A 178 0.87 1.64 1.59
C HIS A 178 0.28 2.36 2.82
N THR A 179 -1.05 2.51 2.86
CA THR A 179 -1.74 3.11 4.00
C THR A 179 -1.78 2.15 5.18
N TYR A 180 -1.35 2.63 6.35
CA TYR A 180 -1.50 1.91 7.62
C TYR A 180 -2.78 2.34 8.31
N PHE A 181 -3.72 1.43 8.48
CA PHE A 181 -4.97 1.67 9.20
C PHE A 181 -4.83 1.41 10.71
N ASN A 182 -5.46 2.27 11.52
CA ASN A 182 -5.80 2.01 12.90
C ASN A 182 -7.20 2.58 13.18
N LEU A 183 -8.21 1.73 13.23
CA LEU A 183 -9.62 2.15 13.36
C LEU A 183 -9.99 2.68 14.74
N LYS A 184 -9.09 2.56 15.74
CA LYS A 184 -9.24 3.26 17.04
C LYS A 184 -9.01 4.76 16.89
N GLY A 185 -8.33 5.16 15.82
CA GLY A 185 -7.77 6.49 15.57
C GLY A 185 -6.25 6.47 15.68
N GLU A 186 -5.59 7.37 14.95
CA GLU A 186 -4.14 7.53 14.91
C GLU A 186 -3.57 7.77 16.32
N GLY A 187 -2.51 7.05 16.67
CA GLY A 187 -1.85 7.16 17.99
C GLY A 187 -2.63 6.52 19.15
N ASN A 188 -3.67 5.74 18.92
CA ASN A 188 -4.47 5.09 19.95
C ASN A 188 -4.09 3.63 20.23
N GLY A 189 -2.80 3.31 20.14
CA GLY A 189 -2.23 2.00 20.46
C GLY A 189 -2.38 0.98 19.33
N THR A 190 -2.19 -0.29 19.64
CA THR A 190 -2.01 -1.37 18.65
C THR A 190 -3.29 -1.78 17.94
N ILE A 191 -3.10 -2.43 16.77
CA ILE A 191 -4.20 -2.99 15.95
C ILE A 191 -4.52 -4.45 16.30
N LEU A 192 -3.97 -5.00 17.37
CA LEU A 192 -4.07 -6.42 17.68
C LEU A 192 -5.51 -6.89 18.01
N ASP A 193 -6.38 -5.98 18.43
CA ASP A 193 -7.80 -6.18 18.70
C ASP A 193 -8.73 -5.77 17.53
N HIS A 194 -8.16 -5.44 16.37
CA HIS A 194 -8.93 -5.30 15.13
C HIS A 194 -9.24 -6.69 14.57
N LYS A 195 -10.45 -6.84 14.03
CA LYS A 195 -10.86 -8.04 13.31
C LYS A 195 -10.53 -7.86 11.83
N LEU A 196 -9.75 -8.79 11.28
CA LEU A 196 -9.43 -8.87 9.87
C LEU A 196 -10.11 -10.09 9.26
N ARG A 197 -10.74 -9.91 8.09
CA ARG A 197 -11.25 -10.96 7.22
C ARG A 197 -10.63 -10.80 5.83
N LEU A 198 -10.18 -11.90 5.23
CA LEU A 198 -9.61 -11.92 3.88
C LEU A 198 -10.41 -12.84 2.98
N ASN A 199 -10.74 -12.36 1.78
CA ASN A 199 -11.31 -13.20 0.73
C ASN A 199 -10.21 -13.97 0.00
N ALA A 200 -9.50 -14.80 0.74
CA ALA A 200 -8.34 -15.54 0.26
C ALA A 200 -8.18 -16.86 1.00
N SER A 201 -8.16 -17.96 0.27
CA SER A 201 -7.95 -19.32 0.80
C SER A 201 -6.51 -19.81 0.66
N ARG A 202 -5.62 -18.96 0.09
CA ARG A 202 -4.21 -19.25 -0.11
C ARG A 202 -3.36 -18.03 0.22
N PHE A 203 -2.13 -18.28 0.68
CA PHE A 203 -1.10 -17.29 0.90
C PHE A 203 0.21 -17.72 0.24
N LEU A 204 1.17 -16.82 0.18
CA LEU A 204 2.51 -17.08 -0.36
C LEU A 204 3.49 -17.25 0.79
N PRO A 205 3.94 -18.49 1.09
CA PRO A 205 4.99 -18.72 2.07
C PRO A 205 6.29 -18.00 1.66
N ALA A 206 6.98 -17.46 2.65
CA ALA A 206 8.23 -16.73 2.46
C ALA A 206 9.40 -17.37 3.19
N THR A 207 10.61 -17.13 2.69
CA THR A 207 11.87 -17.51 3.34
C THR A 207 12.15 -16.60 4.56
N GLU A 208 13.22 -16.88 5.31
CA GLU A 208 13.71 -16.01 6.38
C GLU A 208 14.03 -14.58 5.91
N GLU A 209 14.39 -14.41 4.64
CA GLU A 209 14.64 -13.12 4.00
C GLU A 209 13.35 -12.46 3.44
N LEU A 210 12.17 -13.00 3.77
CA LEU A 210 10.85 -12.53 3.33
C LEU A 210 10.66 -12.55 1.80
N ILE A 211 11.33 -13.46 1.12
CA ILE A 211 11.15 -13.71 -0.33
C ILE A 211 10.17 -14.87 -0.50
N THR A 212 9.13 -14.66 -1.31
CA THR A 212 8.16 -15.74 -1.59
C THR A 212 8.83 -16.94 -2.24
N THR A 213 8.47 -18.14 -1.76
CA THR A 213 8.95 -19.41 -2.35
C THR A 213 8.38 -19.67 -3.75
N GLY A 214 7.27 -19.01 -4.10
CA GLY A 214 6.49 -19.26 -5.32
C GLY A 214 5.37 -20.27 -5.12
N GLU A 215 5.26 -20.89 -3.96
CA GLU A 215 4.11 -21.71 -3.58
C GLU A 215 2.89 -20.83 -3.27
N MET A 216 1.69 -21.34 -3.57
CA MET A 216 0.41 -20.79 -3.12
C MET A 216 -0.20 -21.78 -2.13
N ALA A 217 0.24 -21.73 -0.85
CA ALA A 217 -0.16 -22.65 0.20
C ALA A 217 -1.59 -22.38 0.69
N SER A 218 -2.29 -23.44 1.15
CA SER A 218 -3.60 -23.29 1.78
C SER A 218 -3.48 -22.61 3.14
N VAL A 219 -4.42 -21.72 3.47
CA VAL A 219 -4.52 -21.12 4.80
C VAL A 219 -5.16 -22.06 5.83
N ASN A 220 -5.88 -23.09 5.39
CA ASN A 220 -6.68 -23.98 6.25
C ASN A 220 -5.86 -24.61 7.39
N ASN A 221 -6.36 -24.53 8.61
CA ASN A 221 -5.72 -25.03 9.83
C ASN A 221 -4.34 -24.40 10.11
N THR A 222 -4.11 -23.18 9.67
CA THR A 222 -2.89 -22.41 9.95
C THR A 222 -3.22 -21.06 10.60
N PRO A 223 -2.26 -20.41 11.25
CA PRO A 223 -2.42 -19.03 11.72
C PRO A 223 -2.73 -18.00 10.61
N MET A 224 -2.52 -18.39 9.34
CA MET A 224 -2.76 -17.54 8.16
C MET A 224 -4.23 -17.53 7.73
N ASP A 225 -5.12 -18.29 8.39
CA ASP A 225 -6.55 -18.36 8.04
C ASP A 225 -7.33 -17.17 8.61
N PHE A 226 -7.72 -16.25 7.71
CA PHE A 226 -8.60 -15.11 7.98
C PHE A 226 -9.92 -15.19 7.20
N THR A 227 -10.28 -16.36 6.65
CA THR A 227 -11.47 -16.51 5.79
C THR A 227 -12.77 -16.16 6.50
N GLU A 228 -12.94 -16.56 7.77
CA GLU A 228 -14.11 -16.26 8.60
C GLU A 228 -13.94 -14.96 9.43
N GLY A 229 -12.76 -14.36 9.37
CA GLY A 229 -12.40 -13.19 10.16
C GLY A 229 -12.08 -13.50 11.61
N LYS A 230 -10.92 -13.02 12.08
CA LYS A 230 -10.44 -13.14 13.46
C LYS A 230 -9.67 -11.91 13.89
N LEU A 231 -9.42 -11.78 15.19
CA LEU A 231 -8.56 -10.72 15.72
C LEU A 231 -7.13 -10.90 15.19
N ILE A 232 -6.50 -9.79 14.77
CA ILE A 232 -5.11 -9.81 14.28
C ILE A 232 -4.17 -10.38 15.35
N GLY A 233 -4.37 -10.01 16.61
CA GLY A 233 -3.54 -10.46 17.73
C GLY A 233 -3.76 -11.90 18.15
N GLN A 234 -4.78 -12.61 17.61
CA GLN A 234 -5.13 -13.96 18.07
C GLN A 234 -3.99 -14.95 17.86
N ASP A 235 -3.37 -14.94 16.70
CA ASP A 235 -2.34 -15.92 16.32
C ASP A 235 -1.00 -15.26 15.92
N ILE A 236 -0.85 -13.95 16.07
CA ILE A 236 0.30 -13.19 15.55
C ILE A 236 1.66 -13.64 16.12
N GLN A 237 1.65 -14.28 17.31
CA GLN A 237 2.84 -14.79 17.98
C GLN A 237 2.94 -16.32 17.92
N SER A 238 2.17 -16.98 17.03
CA SER A 238 2.24 -18.42 16.86
C SER A 238 3.60 -18.88 16.35
N ASP A 239 3.99 -20.09 16.73
CA ASP A 239 5.18 -20.78 16.23
C ASP A 239 4.94 -21.25 14.78
N PHE A 240 4.92 -20.29 13.87
CA PHE A 240 4.70 -20.50 12.43
C PHE A 240 5.78 -19.73 11.64
N PRO A 241 6.46 -20.36 10.67
CA PRO A 241 7.65 -19.78 10.03
C PRO A 241 7.47 -18.34 9.54
N ASP A 242 6.40 -18.06 8.79
CA ASP A 242 6.15 -16.72 8.26
C ASP A 242 5.94 -15.66 9.36
N LEU A 243 5.31 -16.05 10.49
CA LEU A 243 5.10 -15.14 11.63
C LEU A 243 6.38 -14.89 12.41
N ILE A 244 7.24 -15.90 12.54
CA ILE A 244 8.55 -15.78 13.18
C ILE A 244 9.44 -14.85 12.36
N ASN A 245 9.54 -15.11 11.05
CA ASN A 245 10.39 -14.37 10.12
C ASN A 245 9.93 -12.90 9.99
N GLY A 246 8.62 -12.70 9.91
CA GLY A 246 7.99 -11.37 9.80
C GLY A 246 7.83 -10.64 11.13
N LYS A 247 8.11 -11.25 12.31
CA LYS A 247 7.73 -10.72 13.63
C LYS A 247 6.23 -10.41 13.73
N GLY A 248 5.39 -11.15 13.05
CA GLY A 248 3.98 -10.91 12.84
C GLY A 248 3.61 -11.11 11.38
N TYR A 249 2.45 -10.65 10.97
CA TYR A 249 2.06 -10.79 9.56
C TYR A 249 2.85 -9.82 8.68
N ASP A 250 3.54 -10.36 7.70
CA ASP A 250 4.18 -9.68 6.55
C ASP A 250 4.15 -10.63 5.35
N SER A 251 2.95 -11.01 4.92
CA SER A 251 2.73 -12.02 3.89
C SER A 251 1.69 -11.57 2.87
N CYS A 252 1.70 -12.18 1.69
CA CYS A 252 0.74 -11.90 0.62
C CYS A 252 -0.29 -13.02 0.52
N TRP A 253 -1.57 -12.67 0.56
CA TRP A 253 -2.69 -13.58 0.30
C TRP A 253 -3.16 -13.44 -1.15
N VAL A 254 -3.51 -14.57 -1.75
CA VAL A 254 -4.02 -14.65 -3.12
C VAL A 254 -5.55 -14.54 -3.09
N ILE A 255 -6.09 -13.51 -3.71
CA ILE A 255 -7.53 -13.22 -3.70
C ILE A 255 -8.28 -14.32 -4.46
N ASN A 256 -9.34 -14.85 -3.83
CA ASN A 256 -10.18 -15.88 -4.42
C ASN A 256 -10.97 -15.34 -5.62
N ASP A 257 -11.24 -16.22 -6.60
CA ASP A 257 -12.14 -15.98 -7.72
C ASP A 257 -11.89 -14.66 -8.47
N LEU A 258 -10.61 -14.28 -8.58
CA LEU A 258 -10.20 -13.04 -9.21
C LEU A 258 -10.75 -12.93 -10.65
N CYS A 259 -11.58 -11.93 -10.86
CA CYS A 259 -12.01 -11.52 -12.20
C CYS A 259 -11.26 -10.22 -12.55
N LYS A 260 -10.33 -10.26 -13.51
CA LYS A 260 -9.47 -9.13 -13.89
C LYS A 260 -10.22 -7.85 -14.27
N ASP A 261 -11.44 -8.00 -14.82
CA ASP A 261 -12.25 -6.86 -15.28
C ASP A 261 -13.27 -6.38 -14.25
N LYS A 262 -13.22 -6.92 -13.02
CA LYS A 262 -14.15 -6.58 -11.95
C LYS A 262 -13.42 -6.29 -10.66
N LEU A 263 -14.02 -5.43 -9.85
CA LEU A 263 -13.60 -5.21 -8.49
C LEU A 263 -13.98 -6.44 -7.64
N ASN A 264 -12.97 -6.96 -6.93
CA ASN A 264 -13.12 -8.09 -6.02
C ASN A 264 -12.92 -7.61 -4.60
N LEU A 265 -13.76 -8.05 -3.66
CA LEU A 265 -13.50 -7.82 -2.24
C LEU A 265 -12.22 -8.57 -1.86
N ALA A 266 -11.22 -7.86 -1.37
CA ALA A 266 -9.95 -8.43 -0.92
C ALA A 266 -9.93 -8.63 0.59
N ALA A 267 -10.29 -7.59 1.33
CA ALA A 267 -10.18 -7.55 2.78
C ALA A 267 -11.29 -6.73 3.43
N GLU A 268 -11.56 -7.04 4.69
CA GLU A 268 -12.44 -6.31 5.57
C GLU A 268 -11.77 -6.17 6.94
N LEU A 269 -11.50 -4.93 7.35
CA LEU A 269 -10.91 -4.61 8.65
C LEU A 269 -11.96 -3.88 9.48
N SER A 270 -12.19 -4.32 10.71
CA SER A 270 -13.18 -3.74 11.61
C SER A 270 -12.69 -3.64 13.05
N TYR A 271 -13.27 -2.73 13.82
CA TYR A 271 -12.99 -2.59 15.24
C TYR A 271 -14.26 -2.47 16.05
N ASP A 272 -14.55 -3.48 16.89
CA ASP A 272 -15.80 -3.57 17.67
C ASP A 272 -15.98 -2.43 18.67
N GLY A 273 -14.87 -1.87 19.20
CA GLY A 273 -14.90 -0.84 20.23
C GLY A 273 -15.61 0.45 19.81
N ASN A 274 -15.61 0.77 18.51
CA ASN A 274 -16.25 1.98 17.98
C ASN A 274 -17.08 1.73 16.71
N GLY A 275 -17.09 0.50 16.20
CA GLY A 275 -17.87 0.08 15.03
C GLY A 275 -17.35 0.54 13.68
N ARG A 276 -16.13 1.10 13.59
CA ARG A 276 -15.55 1.45 12.28
C ARG A 276 -15.17 0.21 11.49
N MET A 277 -15.40 0.29 10.18
CA MET A 277 -15.04 -0.74 9.23
C MET A 277 -14.47 -0.10 7.95
N VAL A 278 -13.44 -0.71 7.39
CA VAL A 278 -12.97 -0.46 6.03
C VAL A 278 -12.97 -1.75 5.23
N GLN A 279 -13.57 -1.71 4.05
CA GLN A 279 -13.56 -2.81 3.07
C GLN A 279 -12.67 -2.41 1.90
N LEU A 280 -11.82 -3.33 1.47
CA LEU A 280 -10.91 -3.13 0.34
C LEU A 280 -11.40 -3.93 -0.86
N TYR A 281 -11.63 -3.23 -1.97
CA TYR A 281 -11.92 -3.86 -3.27
C TYR A 281 -10.80 -3.55 -4.24
N THR A 282 -10.47 -4.51 -5.12
CA THR A 282 -9.37 -4.34 -6.06
C THR A 282 -9.53 -5.17 -7.34
N THR A 283 -8.77 -4.80 -8.37
CA THR A 283 -8.51 -5.60 -9.57
C THR A 283 -7.22 -6.40 -9.47
N GLN A 284 -6.40 -6.16 -8.43
CA GLN A 284 -5.11 -6.82 -8.20
C GLN A 284 -5.27 -8.26 -7.69
N PRO A 285 -4.30 -9.17 -7.98
CA PRO A 285 -4.41 -10.59 -7.64
C PRO A 285 -4.13 -10.91 -6.17
N GLY A 286 -3.47 -10.03 -5.43
CA GLY A 286 -3.05 -10.28 -4.06
C GLY A 286 -3.30 -9.11 -3.13
N VAL A 287 -3.30 -9.40 -1.84
CA VAL A 287 -3.26 -8.44 -0.76
C VAL A 287 -2.13 -8.79 0.20
N GLN A 288 -1.14 -7.91 0.31
CA GLN A 288 -0.12 -7.98 1.36
C GLN A 288 -0.75 -7.46 2.65
N VAL A 289 -0.62 -8.24 3.73
CA VAL A 289 -0.97 -7.80 5.08
C VAL A 289 0.31 -7.61 5.86
N TYR A 290 0.58 -6.37 6.24
CA TYR A 290 1.73 -6.01 7.07
C TYR A 290 1.26 -5.35 8.37
N THR A 291 1.53 -5.99 9.50
CA THR A 291 1.02 -5.55 10.81
C THR A 291 1.90 -4.50 11.49
N GLY A 292 2.73 -3.79 10.73
CA GLY A 292 3.56 -2.73 11.28
C GLY A 292 4.63 -3.22 12.25
N ASN A 293 5.25 -4.35 11.96
CA ASN A 293 6.15 -5.10 12.83
C ASN A 293 7.47 -4.39 13.16
N TRP A 294 7.80 -3.31 12.43
CA TRP A 294 9.00 -2.48 12.58
C TRP A 294 8.67 -0.99 12.45
N LEU A 295 7.61 -0.51 13.09
CA LEU A 295 7.26 0.92 13.09
C LEU A 295 8.05 1.71 14.13
N SER A 296 8.59 1.05 15.15
CA SER A 296 9.40 1.70 16.20
C SER A 296 10.62 2.40 15.58
N GLY A 297 10.79 3.69 15.92
CA GLY A 297 11.91 4.49 15.42
C GLY A 297 11.64 5.31 14.16
N CYS A 298 10.46 5.17 13.54
CA CYS A 298 10.03 6.09 12.47
C CYS A 298 9.73 7.50 13.02
N PRO A 299 9.52 8.52 12.16
CA PRO A 299 9.13 9.85 12.61
C PRO A 299 7.87 9.84 13.49
N LYS A 300 7.75 10.82 14.39
CA LYS A 300 6.58 10.94 15.27
C LYS A 300 5.29 11.08 14.49
N GLY A 301 4.25 10.41 14.99
CA GLY A 301 2.91 10.48 14.43
C GLY A 301 2.27 11.87 14.50
N LYS A 302 1.15 12.04 13.82
CA LYS A 302 0.38 13.30 13.75
C LYS A 302 -0.09 13.76 15.14
N SER A 303 -0.36 12.84 16.06
CA SER A 303 -0.68 13.11 17.47
C SER A 303 0.52 13.56 18.32
N GLY A 304 1.74 13.59 17.75
CA GLY A 304 2.99 13.87 18.44
C GLY A 304 3.54 12.70 19.25
N ARG A 305 2.89 11.52 19.19
CA ARG A 305 3.34 10.29 19.82
C ARG A 305 4.33 9.54 18.93
N ASP A 306 5.22 8.76 19.53
CA ASP A 306 6.03 7.79 18.80
C ASP A 306 5.14 6.61 18.42
N TYR A 307 5.34 6.08 17.20
CA TYR A 307 4.74 4.82 16.81
C TYR A 307 5.53 3.65 17.37
N ASN A 308 4.81 2.65 17.85
CA ASN A 308 5.35 1.36 18.25
C ASN A 308 4.99 0.30 17.21
N ASP A 309 5.67 -0.83 17.30
CA ASP A 309 5.32 -2.00 16.51
C ASP A 309 3.85 -2.37 16.75
N TYR A 310 3.15 -2.73 15.69
CA TYR A 310 1.72 -3.06 15.65
C TYR A 310 0.75 -1.88 15.88
N ASP A 311 1.19 -0.62 15.78
CA ASP A 311 0.29 0.54 15.87
C ASP A 311 -0.55 0.78 14.60
N GLY A 312 -0.25 0.08 13.50
CA GLY A 312 -1.00 0.14 12.25
C GLY A 312 -0.89 -1.13 11.43
N VAL A 313 -1.90 -1.40 10.60
CA VAL A 313 -1.89 -2.49 9.62
C VAL A 313 -1.98 -1.94 8.20
N ALA A 314 -1.04 -2.30 7.34
CA ALA A 314 -1.11 -2.03 5.91
C ALA A 314 -1.78 -3.21 5.19
N LEU A 315 -2.71 -2.87 4.28
CA LEU A 315 -3.44 -3.81 3.44
C LEU A 315 -3.19 -3.41 1.98
N GLU A 316 -2.14 -3.96 1.39
CA GLU A 316 -1.62 -3.51 0.10
C GLU A 316 -2.13 -4.42 -1.02
N CYS A 317 -3.16 -3.97 -1.74
CA CYS A 317 -3.60 -4.67 -2.94
C CYS A 317 -2.56 -4.48 -4.06
N GLN A 318 -1.97 -5.58 -4.54
CA GLN A 318 -0.82 -5.56 -5.44
C GLN A 318 -0.71 -6.83 -6.30
N ALA A 319 0.19 -6.81 -7.29
CA ALA A 319 0.66 -8.04 -7.91
C ALA A 319 1.41 -8.90 -6.89
N LEU A 320 1.49 -10.20 -7.13
CA LEU A 320 2.18 -11.12 -6.21
C LEU A 320 3.67 -10.74 -6.15
N PRO A 321 4.28 -10.69 -4.95
CA PRO A 321 5.69 -10.36 -4.78
C PRO A 321 6.60 -11.24 -5.64
N ASP A 322 7.72 -10.67 -6.14
CA ASP A 322 8.71 -11.36 -6.97
C ASP A 322 8.13 -12.01 -8.26
N SER A 323 6.95 -11.55 -8.74
CA SER A 323 6.29 -12.10 -9.94
C SER A 323 7.20 -12.21 -11.18
N PRO A 324 8.13 -11.27 -11.46
CA PRO A 324 9.01 -11.41 -12.61
C PRO A 324 9.85 -12.70 -12.59
N ASN A 325 10.11 -13.26 -11.40
CA ASN A 325 10.90 -14.47 -11.18
C ASN A 325 10.06 -15.72 -10.90
N LYS A 326 8.74 -15.62 -10.95
CA LYS A 326 7.80 -16.71 -10.62
C LYS A 326 6.89 -17.00 -11.83
N PRO A 327 7.21 -17.97 -12.68
CA PRO A 327 6.47 -18.20 -13.93
C PRO A 327 5.02 -18.67 -13.72
N ASN A 328 4.68 -19.14 -12.51
CA ASN A 328 3.32 -19.52 -12.13
C ASN A 328 2.48 -18.34 -11.58
N PHE A 329 3.07 -17.14 -11.44
CA PHE A 329 2.36 -15.94 -11.02
C PHE A 329 1.84 -15.13 -12.21
N PRO A 330 0.82 -14.29 -12.03
CA PRO A 330 0.38 -13.36 -13.05
C PRO A 330 1.52 -12.47 -13.55
N ASN A 331 1.55 -12.23 -14.85
CA ASN A 331 2.58 -11.42 -15.50
C ASN A 331 2.48 -9.94 -15.05
N THR A 332 3.65 -9.34 -14.77
CA THR A 332 3.81 -7.92 -14.40
C THR A 332 4.61 -7.11 -15.42
N PHE A 333 4.90 -7.69 -16.57
CA PHE A 333 5.57 -6.96 -17.65
C PHE A 333 4.63 -5.96 -18.30
N LEU A 334 5.17 -4.77 -18.59
CA LEU A 334 4.52 -3.71 -19.33
C LEU A 334 5.34 -3.42 -20.59
N ARG A 335 4.69 -3.39 -21.75
CA ARG A 335 5.34 -3.16 -23.04
C ARG A 335 4.89 -1.84 -23.68
N PRO A 336 5.70 -1.24 -24.56
CA PRO A 336 5.27 -0.08 -25.35
C PRO A 336 3.94 -0.36 -26.08
N GLY A 337 2.99 0.57 -25.96
CA GLY A 337 1.63 0.44 -26.50
C GLY A 337 0.63 -0.24 -25.57
N GLU A 338 1.07 -0.84 -24.48
CA GLU A 338 0.21 -1.34 -23.41
C GLU A 338 0.02 -0.28 -22.32
N GLU A 339 -1.03 -0.41 -21.53
CA GLU A 339 -1.29 0.43 -20.37
C GLU A 339 -1.51 -0.44 -19.12
N TYR A 340 -0.70 -0.20 -18.08
CA TYR A 340 -0.98 -0.73 -16.75
C TYR A 340 -2.17 -0.01 -16.16
N LYS A 341 -3.16 -0.75 -15.68
CA LYS A 341 -4.42 -0.21 -15.10
C LYS A 341 -4.85 -1.08 -13.96
N GLU A 342 -4.84 -0.51 -12.75
CA GLU A 342 -5.34 -1.18 -11.55
C GLU A 342 -6.19 -0.25 -10.72
N ILE A 343 -7.11 -0.81 -9.95
CA ILE A 343 -8.03 -0.07 -9.09
C ILE A 343 -7.97 -0.66 -7.68
N ILE A 344 -7.90 0.24 -6.70
CA ILE A 344 -8.08 -0.06 -5.29
C ILE A 344 -9.20 0.86 -4.77
N ILE A 345 -10.15 0.31 -4.02
CA ILE A 345 -11.20 1.09 -3.34
C ILE A 345 -11.13 0.82 -1.86
N PHE A 346 -11.06 1.89 -1.06
CA PHE A 346 -11.29 1.86 0.37
C PHE A 346 -12.71 2.35 0.62
N LYS A 347 -13.59 1.46 1.09
CA LYS A 347 -14.98 1.77 1.44
C LYS A 347 -15.13 1.84 2.95
N PHE A 348 -15.54 2.99 3.45
CA PHE A 348 -15.69 3.26 4.88
C PHE A 348 -17.14 3.10 5.31
N SER A 349 -17.35 2.42 6.43
CA SER A 349 -18.68 2.21 7.02
C SER A 349 -18.59 2.03 8.54
N THR A 350 -19.76 1.91 9.17
CA THR A 350 -19.89 1.54 10.58
C THR A 350 -20.90 0.40 10.73
N PHE A 351 -20.81 -0.37 11.82
CA PHE A 351 -21.71 -1.47 12.16
C PHE A 351 -22.11 -1.45 13.64
#